data_34cba690c0c2f8d23a5f318f27c7bef6
#
_entry.id   34cba690c0c2f8d23a5f318f27c7bef6
#
_cell.length_a   1.000
_cell.length_b   1.000
_cell.length_c   1.000
_cell.angle_alpha   90.00
_cell.angle_beta   90.00
_cell.angle_gamma   90.00
#
_symmetry.space_group_name_H-M   'P 1'
#
loop_
_entity.id
_entity.type
_entity.pdbx_description
1 polymer ?
#
loop_
_entity_poly.entity_id
_entity_poly.type
_entity_poly.pdbx_seq_one_letter_code
_entity_poly.pdbx_strand_id
1 'polypeptide(L)'
;MPTPAKASPPTTKPSSRVPASRGKESAVALIATAQRLFAERGIDAVSFREIAREAGQKNNSALAYHFGSKEALIQAILDAGMQEVNVLRNDYVDQLYTSGRYTDLRALVEALVWPLAMKLVTEKKNTYNRFLAATQLHPDIDLGASSAEVDRGFRRVFELVEVALPNVPGPILRQRWLAIISFMMFALADYERLSARRSKSGQSFDIHRAIENLIDMLRGALAAPISEEVANRITKPIPPSGKLVIDG
;
A
#
# COMPACT_ATOMS: atom_id res chain seq x y z
N MET A 1 81.77 -1.58 -11.95
CA MET A 1 80.52 -2.35 -11.83
C MET A 1 79.57 -1.62 -10.89
N PRO A 2 78.49 -0.96 -11.37
CA PRO A 2 77.56 -0.28 -10.48
C PRO A 2 76.40 -1.27 -10.13
N THR A 3 76.02 -1.23 -8.85
CA THR A 3 74.98 -2.02 -8.21
C THR A 3 73.60 -1.58 -8.69
N PRO A 4 72.62 -2.51 -8.96
CA PRO A 4 71.29 -2.12 -9.41
C PRO A 4 70.40 -1.66 -8.23
N ALA A 5 69.65 -0.58 -8.48
CA ALA A 5 68.66 0.03 -7.58
C ALA A 5 67.43 -0.91 -7.39
N LYS A 6 67.06 -1.11 -6.12
CA LYS A 6 65.85 -1.81 -5.71
C LYS A 6 64.61 -0.96 -6.04
N ALA A 7 63.74 -1.42 -6.92
CA ALA A 7 62.42 -0.84 -7.17
C ALA A 7 61.44 -1.24 -6.05
N SER A 8 60.80 -0.24 -5.44
CA SER A 8 59.70 -0.44 -4.47
C SER A 8 58.40 -0.87 -5.19
N PRO A 9 57.60 -1.80 -4.61
CA PRO A 9 56.35 -2.22 -5.21
C PRO A 9 55.27 -1.14 -5.03
N PRO A 10 54.29 -1.07 -5.94
CA PRO A 10 53.21 -0.08 -5.86
C PRO A 10 52.22 -0.45 -4.71
N THR A 11 51.95 0.52 -3.86
CA THR A 11 50.94 0.46 -2.80
C THR A 11 49.57 0.48 -3.42
N THR A 12 48.91 -0.67 -3.54
CA THR A 12 47.47 -0.80 -3.84
C THR A 12 46.68 -0.36 -2.62
N LYS A 13 45.90 0.74 -2.76
CA LYS A 13 44.90 1.15 -1.79
C LYS A 13 43.82 0.06 -1.71
N PRO A 14 43.41 -0.37 -0.50
CA PRO A 14 42.30 -1.32 -0.38
C PRO A 14 41.01 -0.67 -0.80
N SER A 15 40.36 -1.20 -1.83
CA SER A 15 38.98 -0.92 -2.20
C SER A 15 38.11 -1.35 -1.02
N SER A 16 37.49 -0.38 -0.33
CA SER A 16 36.52 -0.61 0.74
C SER A 16 35.24 -1.18 0.16
N ARG A 17 35.17 -2.49 -0.05
CA ARG A 17 33.90 -3.20 -0.25
C ARG A 17 33.08 -3.00 1.03
N VAL A 18 32.03 -2.19 0.96
CA VAL A 18 31.02 -2.08 2.02
C VAL A 18 30.40 -3.48 2.19
N PRO A 19 30.35 -4.05 3.40
CA PRO A 19 29.74 -5.35 3.64
C PRO A 19 28.28 -5.34 3.15
N ALA A 20 27.83 -6.41 2.49
CA ALA A 20 26.46 -6.53 1.92
C ALA A 20 25.34 -6.33 2.97
N SER A 21 25.60 -6.56 4.26
CA SER A 21 24.71 -6.28 5.37
C SER A 21 24.43 -4.77 5.58
N ARG A 22 25.50 -3.94 5.52
CA ARG A 22 25.34 -2.46 5.64
C ARG A 22 24.52 -1.86 4.50
N GLY A 23 24.64 -2.42 3.30
CA GLY A 23 23.82 -1.97 2.14
C GLY A 23 22.34 -2.25 2.35
N LYS A 24 21.99 -3.44 2.86
CA LYS A 24 20.60 -3.81 3.17
C LYS A 24 20.01 -2.97 4.30
N GLU A 25 20.74 -2.78 5.40
CA GLU A 25 20.32 -1.94 6.52
C GLU A 25 20.10 -0.48 6.08
N SER A 26 20.97 0.04 5.22
CA SER A 26 20.83 1.37 4.64
C SER A 26 19.56 1.49 3.77
N ALA A 27 19.27 0.50 2.92
CA ALA A 27 18.07 0.49 2.08
C ALA A 27 16.78 0.45 2.92
N VAL A 28 16.73 -0.37 3.97
CA VAL A 28 15.58 -0.46 4.89
C VAL A 28 15.34 0.89 5.60
N ALA A 29 16.41 1.53 6.10
CA ALA A 29 16.31 2.84 6.74
C ALA A 29 15.81 3.93 5.77
N LEU A 30 16.27 3.89 4.51
CA LEU A 30 15.83 4.81 3.46
C LEU A 30 14.35 4.61 3.12
N ILE A 31 13.89 3.36 2.96
CA ILE A 31 12.48 3.01 2.72
C ILE A 31 11.59 3.54 3.86
N ALA A 32 11.92 3.23 5.11
CA ALA A 32 11.13 3.67 6.27
C ALA A 32 11.06 5.20 6.41
N THR A 33 12.20 5.88 6.15
CA THR A 33 12.27 7.34 6.19
C THR A 33 11.46 7.97 5.07
N ALA A 34 11.56 7.46 3.84
CA ALA A 34 10.82 7.94 2.68
C ALA A 34 9.32 7.74 2.88
N GLN A 35 8.88 6.56 3.30
CA GLN A 35 7.48 6.27 3.61
C GLN A 35 6.91 7.30 4.60
N ARG A 36 7.61 7.56 5.71
CA ARG A 36 7.19 8.54 6.71
C ARG A 36 7.08 9.94 6.12
N LEU A 37 8.10 10.40 5.41
CA LEU A 37 8.13 11.74 4.82
C LEU A 37 7.02 11.92 3.77
N PHE A 38 6.81 10.94 2.90
CA PHE A 38 5.73 10.96 1.91
C PHE A 38 4.35 10.97 2.57
N ALA A 39 4.15 10.21 3.64
CA ALA A 39 2.91 10.19 4.42
C ALA A 39 2.64 11.51 5.17
N GLU A 40 3.68 12.21 5.59
CA GLU A 40 3.56 13.45 6.39
C GLU A 40 3.42 14.70 5.54
N ARG A 41 4.05 14.74 4.36
CA ARG A 41 4.23 15.97 3.55
C ARG A 41 3.72 15.85 2.11
N GLY A 42 3.34 14.66 1.70
CA GLY A 42 3.01 14.35 0.30
C GLY A 42 4.25 13.98 -0.52
N ILE A 43 3.99 13.28 -1.63
CA ILE A 43 5.04 12.70 -2.47
C ILE A 43 5.88 13.79 -3.13
N ASP A 44 5.25 14.81 -3.73
CA ASP A 44 5.94 15.82 -4.52
C ASP A 44 6.81 16.77 -3.68
N ALA A 45 6.39 17.03 -2.44
CA ALA A 45 7.09 17.94 -1.54
C ALA A 45 8.41 17.39 -0.97
N VAL A 46 8.72 16.11 -1.19
CA VAL A 46 9.88 15.44 -0.56
C VAL A 46 10.94 15.11 -1.62
N SER A 47 12.17 15.57 -1.40
CA SER A 47 13.30 15.31 -2.29
C SER A 47 14.18 14.15 -1.81
N PHE A 48 14.92 13.52 -2.72
CA PHE A 48 15.92 12.49 -2.39
C PHE A 48 16.97 12.98 -1.39
N ARG A 49 17.42 14.23 -1.53
CA ARG A 49 18.39 14.84 -0.62
C ARG A 49 17.85 14.91 0.82
N GLU A 50 16.58 15.25 0.94
CA GLU A 50 15.92 15.32 2.24
C GLU A 50 15.77 13.95 2.88
N ILE A 51 15.34 12.94 2.10
CA ILE A 51 15.23 11.55 2.59
C ILE A 51 16.59 11.05 3.06
N ALA A 52 17.67 11.26 2.29
CA ALA A 52 19.02 10.85 2.66
C ALA A 52 19.48 11.51 3.96
N ARG A 53 19.26 12.82 4.10
CA ARG A 53 19.59 13.57 5.32
C ARG A 53 18.85 13.03 6.54
N GLU A 54 17.54 12.85 6.44
CA GLU A 54 16.69 12.38 7.52
C GLU A 54 16.98 10.90 7.90
N ALA A 55 17.42 10.09 6.93
CA ALA A 55 17.87 8.72 7.16
C ALA A 55 19.32 8.63 7.73
N GLY A 56 19.96 9.76 8.02
CA GLY A 56 21.33 9.79 8.55
C GLY A 56 22.40 9.36 7.54
N GLN A 57 22.09 9.37 6.25
CA GLN A 57 23.07 9.01 5.21
C GLN A 57 24.01 10.19 4.94
N LYS A 58 25.30 9.94 5.05
CA LYS A 58 26.36 10.94 4.78
C LYS A 58 26.47 11.29 3.30
N ASN A 59 26.03 10.37 2.41
CA ASN A 59 26.13 10.53 0.96
C ASN A 59 24.72 10.61 0.33
N ASN A 60 24.41 11.73 -0.30
CA ASN A 60 23.15 11.94 -1.02
C ASN A 60 22.99 10.99 -2.22
N SER A 61 24.06 10.39 -2.72
CA SER A 61 24.03 9.41 -3.81
C SER A 61 23.50 8.03 -3.37
N ALA A 62 23.30 7.77 -2.08
CA ALA A 62 22.84 6.46 -1.59
C ALA A 62 21.47 6.08 -2.17
N LEU A 63 20.53 7.02 -2.22
CA LEU A 63 19.19 6.77 -2.80
C LEU A 63 19.27 6.51 -4.31
N ALA A 64 20.02 7.34 -5.05
CA ALA A 64 20.21 7.13 -6.48
C ALA A 64 20.93 5.80 -6.77
N TYR A 65 21.85 5.38 -5.90
CA TYR A 65 22.52 4.09 -6.01
C TYR A 65 21.59 2.90 -5.74
N HIS A 66 20.72 3.00 -4.72
CA HIS A 66 19.82 1.89 -4.35
C HIS A 66 18.57 1.79 -5.21
N PHE A 67 17.98 2.91 -5.58
CA PHE A 67 16.65 2.97 -6.21
C PHE A 67 16.64 3.61 -7.59
N GLY A 68 17.65 4.43 -7.95
CA GLY A 68 17.72 5.13 -9.24
C GLY A 68 16.77 6.32 -9.34
N SER A 69 15.46 6.12 -9.18
CA SER A 69 14.44 7.17 -9.29
C SER A 69 13.51 7.22 -8.09
N LYS A 70 12.70 8.29 -8.00
CA LYS A 70 11.71 8.48 -6.94
C LYS A 70 10.56 7.49 -7.10
N GLU A 71 10.15 7.20 -8.33
CA GLU A 71 9.14 6.23 -8.69
C GLU A 71 9.56 4.82 -8.28
N ALA A 72 10.81 4.44 -8.53
CA ALA A 72 11.36 3.16 -8.10
C ALA A 72 11.43 3.02 -6.57
N LEU A 73 11.74 4.10 -5.85
CA LEU A 73 11.68 4.12 -4.38
C LEU A 73 10.24 3.96 -3.88
N ILE A 74 9.28 4.65 -4.49
CA ILE A 74 7.86 4.53 -4.16
C ILE A 74 7.39 3.10 -4.39
N GLN A 75 7.75 2.51 -5.54
CA GLN A 75 7.42 1.11 -5.83
C GLN A 75 8.03 0.15 -4.80
N ALA A 76 9.29 0.37 -4.40
CA ALA A 76 9.93 -0.46 -3.37
C ALA A 76 9.23 -0.36 -2.01
N ILE A 77 8.70 0.82 -1.64
CA ILE A 77 7.90 0.99 -0.41
C ILE A 77 6.55 0.25 -0.54
N LEU A 78 5.88 0.37 -1.69
CA LEU A 78 4.62 -0.33 -1.98
C LEU A 78 4.80 -1.85 -1.89
N ASP A 79 5.81 -2.38 -2.58
CA ASP A 79 6.08 -3.82 -2.65
C ASP A 79 6.40 -4.40 -1.27
N ALA A 80 7.26 -3.73 -0.49
CA ALA A 80 7.62 -4.18 0.84
C ALA A 80 6.41 -4.22 1.79
N GLY A 81 5.58 -3.18 1.78
CA GLY A 81 4.39 -3.12 2.63
C GLY A 81 3.28 -4.06 2.18
N MET A 82 3.06 -4.19 0.86
CA MET A 82 2.04 -5.08 0.31
C MET A 82 2.42 -6.55 0.46
N GLN A 83 3.68 -6.91 0.43
CA GLN A 83 4.13 -8.27 0.67
C GLN A 83 3.68 -8.77 2.04
N GLU A 84 3.89 -7.98 3.10
CA GLU A 84 3.45 -8.34 4.46
C GLU A 84 1.91 -8.45 4.54
N VAL A 85 1.20 -7.45 3.98
CA VAL A 85 -0.26 -7.43 3.93
C VAL A 85 -0.80 -8.66 3.20
N ASN A 86 -0.16 -9.05 2.10
CA ASN A 86 -0.61 -10.14 1.27
C ASN A 86 -0.41 -11.53 1.91
N VAL A 87 0.67 -11.70 2.69
CA VAL A 87 0.86 -12.91 3.50
C VAL A 87 -0.31 -13.06 4.47
N LEU A 88 -0.59 -12.03 5.28
CA LEU A 88 -1.72 -12.05 6.23
C LEU A 88 -3.06 -12.29 5.55
N ARG A 89 -3.29 -11.67 4.39
CA ARG A 89 -4.53 -11.82 3.64
C ARG A 89 -4.73 -13.23 3.10
N ASN A 90 -3.68 -13.86 2.59
CA ASN A 90 -3.75 -15.26 2.15
C ASN A 90 -4.05 -16.19 3.31
N ASP A 91 -3.43 -15.98 4.49
CA ASP A 91 -3.70 -16.77 5.69
C ASP A 91 -5.18 -16.63 6.13
N TYR A 92 -5.74 -15.43 6.08
CA TYR A 92 -7.17 -15.22 6.33
C TYR A 92 -8.04 -16.02 5.35
N VAL A 93 -7.76 -15.93 4.06
CA VAL A 93 -8.51 -16.65 3.03
C VAL A 93 -8.42 -18.17 3.23
N ASP A 94 -7.24 -18.69 3.55
CA ASP A 94 -7.04 -20.13 3.81
C ASP A 94 -7.83 -20.58 5.04
N GLN A 95 -7.91 -19.77 6.10
CA GLN A 95 -8.77 -20.02 7.27
C GLN A 95 -10.26 -20.00 6.91
N LEU A 96 -10.71 -19.13 6.02
CA LEU A 96 -12.10 -19.10 5.55
C LEU A 96 -12.47 -20.39 4.80
N TYR A 97 -11.58 -20.93 3.98
CA TYR A 97 -11.79 -22.22 3.33
C TYR A 97 -11.85 -23.36 4.36
N THR A 98 -10.90 -23.40 5.29
CA THR A 98 -10.82 -24.45 6.31
C THR A 98 -12.04 -24.47 7.23
N SER A 99 -12.59 -23.28 7.56
CA SER A 99 -13.76 -23.14 8.43
C SER A 99 -15.10 -23.21 7.68
N GLY A 100 -15.10 -23.34 6.36
CA GLY A 100 -16.31 -23.33 5.53
C GLY A 100 -16.99 -21.95 5.41
N ARG A 101 -16.33 -20.88 5.83
CA ARG A 101 -16.87 -19.50 5.84
C ARG A 101 -16.51 -18.68 4.59
N TYR A 102 -16.09 -19.31 3.52
CA TYR A 102 -15.63 -18.65 2.30
C TYR A 102 -16.73 -17.88 1.53
N THR A 103 -18.02 -18.04 1.91
CA THR A 103 -19.14 -17.24 1.40
C THR A 103 -19.71 -16.24 2.40
N ASP A 104 -19.15 -16.17 3.61
CA ASP A 104 -19.51 -15.17 4.61
C ASP A 104 -18.96 -13.80 4.22
N LEU A 105 -19.83 -12.93 3.69
CA LEU A 105 -19.42 -11.61 3.18
C LEU A 105 -18.72 -10.75 4.25
N ARG A 106 -19.13 -10.83 5.52
CA ARG A 106 -18.44 -10.11 6.59
C ARG A 106 -17.00 -10.61 6.75
N ALA A 107 -16.82 -11.92 6.80
CA ALA A 107 -15.51 -12.54 6.94
C ALA A 107 -14.58 -12.24 5.73
N LEU A 108 -15.14 -12.12 4.52
CA LEU A 108 -14.41 -11.69 3.33
C LEU A 108 -13.96 -10.23 3.43
N VAL A 109 -14.80 -9.34 3.96
CA VAL A 109 -14.43 -7.95 4.21
C VAL A 109 -13.40 -7.84 5.34
N GLU A 110 -13.49 -8.67 6.37
CA GLU A 110 -12.46 -8.79 7.40
C GLU A 110 -11.10 -9.18 6.81
N ALA A 111 -11.06 -10.17 5.92
CA ALA A 111 -9.85 -10.58 5.19
C ALA A 111 -9.28 -9.46 4.28
N LEU A 112 -10.11 -8.52 3.84
CA LEU A 112 -9.68 -7.35 3.08
C LEU A 112 -9.08 -6.27 4.00
N VAL A 113 -9.75 -5.95 5.11
CA VAL A 113 -9.46 -4.80 5.99
C VAL A 113 -8.35 -5.09 6.99
N TRP A 114 -8.44 -6.20 7.74
CA TRP A 114 -7.55 -6.49 8.85
C TRP A 114 -6.07 -6.54 8.49
N PRO A 115 -5.64 -7.13 7.36
CA PRO A 115 -4.22 -7.15 7.00
C PRO A 115 -3.58 -5.76 6.89
N LEU A 116 -4.32 -4.75 6.40
CA LEU A 116 -3.87 -3.36 6.37
C LEU A 116 -4.01 -2.67 7.73
N ALA A 117 -5.08 -2.98 8.46
CA ALA A 117 -5.38 -2.38 9.76
C ALA A 117 -4.44 -2.88 10.86
N MET A 118 -3.88 -4.09 10.74
CA MET A 118 -2.97 -4.66 11.75
C MET A 118 -1.79 -3.74 12.06
N LYS A 119 -1.23 -3.07 11.05
CA LYS A 119 -0.14 -2.10 11.25
C LYS A 119 -0.55 -0.92 12.14
N LEU A 120 -1.82 -0.50 12.11
CA LEU A 120 -2.36 0.56 12.98
C LEU A 120 -2.47 0.10 14.44
N VAL A 121 -2.77 -1.19 14.64
CA VAL A 121 -3.00 -1.75 15.98
C VAL A 121 -1.68 -2.12 16.65
N THR A 122 -0.73 -2.66 15.89
CA THR A 122 0.53 -3.20 16.43
C THR A 122 1.66 -2.18 16.47
N GLU A 123 1.67 -1.19 15.59
CA GLU A 123 2.78 -0.26 15.42
C GLU A 123 2.38 1.18 15.81
N LYS A 124 2.88 1.67 16.96
CA LYS A 124 2.56 3.03 17.47
C LYS A 124 2.92 4.20 16.52
N LYS A 125 3.79 3.99 15.54
CA LYS A 125 4.29 5.05 14.63
C LYS A 125 4.17 4.63 13.16
N ASN A 126 3.16 3.83 12.83
CA ASN A 126 2.92 3.46 11.44
C ASN A 126 2.53 4.68 10.60
N THR A 127 2.96 4.69 9.35
CA THR A 127 2.64 5.72 8.36
C THR A 127 2.23 5.11 7.02
N TYR A 128 2.08 3.78 6.96
CA TYR A 128 1.90 3.07 5.70
C TYR A 128 0.53 3.35 5.06
N ASN A 129 -0.55 3.42 5.85
CA ASN A 129 -1.87 3.70 5.30
C ASN A 129 -1.97 5.14 4.75
N ARG A 130 -1.34 6.12 5.43
CA ARG A 130 -1.27 7.51 4.89
C ARG A 130 -0.41 7.58 3.63
N PHE A 131 0.67 6.81 3.57
CA PHE A 131 1.49 6.70 2.36
C PHE A 131 0.68 6.09 1.20
N LEU A 132 -0.06 4.99 1.41
CA LEU A 132 -0.95 4.40 0.40
C LEU A 132 -2.01 5.39 -0.10
N ALA A 133 -2.65 6.13 0.79
CA ALA A 133 -3.62 7.15 0.40
C ALA A 133 -2.98 8.28 -0.43
N ALA A 134 -1.73 8.67 -0.12
CA ALA A 134 -1.00 9.66 -0.90
C ALA A 134 -0.63 9.14 -2.29
N THR A 135 -0.27 7.86 -2.43
CA THR A 135 0.05 7.25 -3.74
C THR A 135 -1.19 7.10 -4.61
N GLN A 136 -2.35 6.78 -4.03
CA GLN A 136 -3.60 6.62 -4.80
C GLN A 136 -4.05 7.92 -5.49
N LEU A 137 -3.72 9.07 -4.93
CA LEU A 137 -4.06 10.38 -5.51
C LEU A 137 -3.00 10.91 -6.48
N HIS A 138 -1.85 10.27 -6.57
CA HIS A 138 -0.76 10.75 -7.40
C HIS A 138 -0.98 10.36 -8.86
N PRO A 139 -0.98 11.31 -9.82
CA PRO A 139 -1.34 11.03 -11.21
C PRO A 139 -0.39 10.07 -11.93
N ASP A 140 0.87 10.02 -11.51
CA ASP A 140 1.92 9.25 -12.18
C ASP A 140 2.17 7.88 -11.48
N ILE A 141 1.39 7.51 -10.45
CA ILE A 141 1.53 6.25 -9.73
C ILE A 141 0.33 5.37 -10.01
N ASP A 142 0.58 4.24 -10.66
CA ASP A 142 -0.41 3.20 -10.89
C ASP A 142 -0.28 2.10 -9.83
N LEU A 143 -1.20 2.08 -8.87
CA LEU A 143 -1.26 1.01 -7.86
C LEU A 143 -1.64 -0.35 -8.46
N GLY A 144 -2.28 -0.36 -9.64
CA GLY A 144 -2.61 -1.60 -10.37
C GLY A 144 -1.42 -2.23 -11.11
N ALA A 145 -0.29 -1.52 -11.22
CA ALA A 145 0.94 -2.04 -11.80
C ALA A 145 1.74 -2.98 -10.86
N SER A 146 1.20 -3.27 -9.68
CA SER A 146 1.80 -4.22 -8.72
C SER A 146 2.00 -5.60 -9.34
N SER A 147 3.04 -6.31 -8.92
CA SER A 147 3.31 -7.68 -9.42
C SER A 147 2.13 -8.62 -9.15
N ALA A 148 1.92 -9.58 -10.04
CA ALA A 148 0.84 -10.58 -9.90
C ALA A 148 0.85 -11.33 -8.56
N GLU A 149 2.02 -11.42 -7.92
CA GLU A 149 2.20 -12.05 -6.61
C GLU A 149 1.70 -11.16 -5.47
N VAL A 150 1.95 -9.85 -5.56
CA VAL A 150 1.48 -8.85 -4.60
C VAL A 150 -0.04 -8.72 -4.61
N ASP A 151 -0.69 -8.95 -5.76
CA ASP A 151 -2.15 -8.87 -5.88
C ASP A 151 -2.89 -10.20 -5.62
N ARG A 152 -2.17 -11.29 -5.42
CA ARG A 152 -2.78 -12.63 -5.32
C ARG A 152 -3.84 -12.71 -4.22
N GLY A 153 -3.52 -12.29 -3.00
CA GLY A 153 -4.46 -12.33 -1.89
C GLY A 153 -5.68 -11.44 -2.10
N PHE A 154 -5.47 -10.30 -2.73
CA PHE A 154 -6.53 -9.35 -3.06
C PHE A 154 -7.51 -9.93 -4.10
N ARG A 155 -7.00 -10.57 -5.16
CA ARG A 155 -7.82 -11.24 -6.19
C ARG A 155 -8.61 -12.40 -5.60
N ARG A 156 -8.00 -13.23 -4.75
CA ARG A 156 -8.69 -14.34 -4.07
C ARG A 156 -9.90 -13.86 -3.26
N VAL A 157 -9.77 -12.74 -2.52
CA VAL A 157 -10.91 -12.16 -1.79
C VAL A 157 -11.99 -11.71 -2.76
N PHE A 158 -11.63 -11.05 -3.87
CA PHE A 158 -12.61 -10.61 -4.86
C PHE A 158 -13.38 -11.76 -5.51
N GLU A 159 -12.69 -12.84 -5.91
CA GLU A 159 -13.30 -14.07 -6.45
C GLU A 159 -14.31 -14.68 -5.47
N LEU A 160 -14.01 -14.68 -4.16
CA LEU A 160 -14.93 -15.16 -3.15
C LEU A 160 -16.12 -14.21 -2.92
N VAL A 161 -15.90 -12.91 -3.05
CA VAL A 161 -16.98 -11.90 -3.01
C VAL A 161 -17.95 -12.07 -4.18
N GLU A 162 -17.44 -12.40 -5.38
CA GLU A 162 -18.31 -12.74 -6.53
C GLU A 162 -19.18 -13.98 -6.24
N VAL A 163 -18.62 -15.00 -5.60
CA VAL A 163 -19.37 -16.19 -5.16
C VAL A 163 -20.40 -15.86 -4.06
N ALA A 164 -20.05 -14.99 -3.12
CA ALA A 164 -20.92 -14.60 -2.01
C ALA A 164 -22.07 -13.69 -2.43
N LEU A 165 -21.94 -12.98 -3.56
CA LEU A 165 -22.93 -12.02 -4.06
C LEU A 165 -23.40 -12.36 -5.50
N PRO A 166 -23.97 -13.56 -5.75
CA PRO A 166 -24.30 -14.04 -7.08
C PRO A 166 -25.40 -13.20 -7.77
N ASN A 167 -26.20 -12.47 -6.99
CA ASN A 167 -27.31 -11.64 -7.50
C ASN A 167 -26.86 -10.20 -7.87
N VAL A 168 -25.61 -9.83 -7.61
CA VAL A 168 -25.07 -8.52 -7.99
C VAL A 168 -24.39 -8.67 -9.36
N PRO A 169 -24.85 -7.94 -10.41
CA PRO A 169 -24.24 -8.02 -11.73
C PRO A 169 -22.74 -7.68 -11.69
N GLY A 170 -21.91 -8.46 -12.37
CA GLY A 170 -20.45 -8.33 -12.34
C GLY A 170 -19.90 -6.90 -12.60
N PRO A 171 -20.44 -6.13 -13.56
CA PRO A 171 -20.02 -4.74 -13.76
C PRO A 171 -20.25 -3.85 -12.51
N ILE A 172 -21.40 -4.02 -11.83
CA ILE A 172 -21.72 -3.28 -10.61
C ILE A 172 -20.83 -3.73 -9.46
N LEU A 173 -20.62 -5.02 -9.30
CA LEU A 173 -19.76 -5.56 -8.26
C LEU A 173 -18.33 -5.05 -8.39
N ARG A 174 -17.78 -5.01 -9.62
CA ARG A 174 -16.46 -4.43 -9.87
C ARG A 174 -16.38 -2.93 -9.53
N GLN A 175 -17.41 -2.16 -9.86
CA GLN A 175 -17.47 -0.73 -9.49
C GLN A 175 -17.51 -0.54 -7.98
N ARG A 176 -18.34 -1.33 -7.27
CA ARG A 176 -18.41 -1.31 -5.80
C ARG A 176 -17.09 -1.73 -5.18
N TRP A 177 -16.44 -2.76 -5.73
CA TRP A 177 -15.14 -3.23 -5.27
C TRP A 177 -14.09 -2.13 -5.32
N LEU A 178 -13.95 -1.45 -6.44
CA LEU A 178 -13.02 -0.32 -6.57
C LEU A 178 -13.36 0.82 -5.60
N ALA A 179 -14.64 1.14 -5.44
CA ALA A 179 -15.09 2.19 -4.53
C ALA A 179 -14.78 1.85 -3.06
N ILE A 180 -15.03 0.61 -2.62
CA ILE A 180 -14.75 0.21 -1.24
C ILE A 180 -13.25 0.15 -0.94
N ILE A 181 -12.39 -0.21 -1.93
CA ILE A 181 -10.94 -0.18 -1.77
C ILE A 181 -10.47 1.25 -1.52
N SER A 182 -10.91 2.19 -2.35
CA SER A 182 -10.58 3.60 -2.16
C SER A 182 -11.06 4.10 -0.80
N PHE A 183 -12.33 3.82 -0.45
CA PHE A 183 -12.88 4.22 0.83
C PHE A 183 -12.11 3.62 2.02
N MET A 184 -11.77 2.33 1.97
CA MET A 184 -10.97 1.65 2.99
C MET A 184 -9.61 2.29 3.17
N MET A 185 -8.88 2.55 2.08
CA MET A 185 -7.54 3.14 2.13
C MET A 185 -7.57 4.52 2.79
N PHE A 186 -8.52 5.39 2.41
CA PHE A 186 -8.66 6.72 3.01
C PHE A 186 -9.14 6.65 4.47
N ALA A 187 -10.07 5.76 4.82
CA ALA A 187 -10.53 5.59 6.19
C ALA A 187 -9.39 5.13 7.12
N LEU A 188 -8.61 4.13 6.71
CA LEU A 188 -7.47 3.64 7.49
C LEU A 188 -6.37 4.71 7.63
N ALA A 189 -6.11 5.49 6.58
CA ALA A 189 -5.18 6.61 6.64
C ALA A 189 -5.65 7.69 7.63
N ASP A 190 -6.95 7.99 7.67
CA ASP A 190 -7.53 8.94 8.61
C ASP A 190 -7.50 8.41 10.05
N TYR A 191 -7.77 7.13 10.27
CA TYR A 191 -7.66 6.48 11.59
C TYR A 191 -6.22 6.53 12.10
N GLU A 192 -5.23 6.30 11.25
CA GLU A 192 -3.81 6.44 11.57
C GLU A 192 -3.48 7.87 12.00
N ARG A 193 -3.96 8.88 11.26
CA ARG A 193 -3.78 10.29 11.58
C ARG A 193 -4.45 10.67 12.90
N LEU A 194 -5.69 10.21 13.15
CA LEU A 194 -6.44 10.47 14.37
C LEU A 194 -5.77 9.81 15.58
N SER A 195 -5.34 8.56 15.46
CA SER A 195 -4.63 7.85 16.52
C SER A 195 -3.35 8.58 16.92
N ALA A 196 -2.55 9.02 15.93
CA ALA A 196 -1.32 9.78 16.18
C ALA A 196 -1.58 11.15 16.86
N ARG A 197 -2.64 11.87 16.46
CA ARG A 197 -3.02 13.17 17.07
C ARG A 197 -3.51 13.01 18.50
N ARG A 198 -4.40 12.03 18.75
CA ARG A 198 -4.96 11.81 20.09
C ARG A 198 -3.93 11.28 21.07
N SER A 199 -3.01 10.45 20.64
CA SER A 199 -1.86 10.02 21.44
C SER A 199 -1.03 11.22 21.93
N LYS A 200 -0.83 12.24 21.07
CA LYS A 200 -0.11 13.47 21.45
C LYS A 200 -0.87 14.35 22.45
N SER A 201 -2.20 14.32 22.41
CA SER A 201 -3.06 15.09 23.33
C SER A 201 -3.44 14.33 24.60
N GLY A 202 -2.93 13.11 24.82
CA GLY A 202 -3.31 12.27 25.95
C GLY A 202 -4.72 11.67 25.87
N GLN A 203 -5.39 11.78 24.72
CA GLN A 203 -6.71 11.20 24.48
C GLN A 203 -6.58 9.80 23.82
N SER A 204 -7.56 8.92 24.07
CA SER A 204 -7.65 7.64 23.40
C SER A 204 -8.50 7.72 22.14
N PHE A 205 -8.13 6.92 21.12
CA PHE A 205 -8.96 6.65 19.96
C PHE A 205 -9.20 5.14 19.91
N ASP A 206 -10.46 4.74 19.97
CA ASP A 206 -10.85 3.34 19.90
C ASP A 206 -10.73 2.84 18.45
N ILE A 207 -9.53 2.41 18.12
CA ILE A 207 -9.17 1.96 16.76
C ILE A 207 -9.91 0.65 16.40
N HIS A 208 -10.11 -0.26 17.35
CA HIS A 208 -10.80 -1.52 17.08
C HIS A 208 -12.26 -1.27 16.71
N ARG A 209 -12.97 -0.46 17.48
CA ARG A 209 -14.36 -0.07 17.14
C ARG A 209 -14.44 0.64 15.79
N ALA A 210 -13.48 1.50 15.46
CA ALA A 210 -13.46 2.19 14.18
C ALA A 210 -13.26 1.22 13.00
N ILE A 211 -12.38 0.22 13.16
CA ILE A 211 -12.15 -0.83 12.15
C ILE A 211 -13.39 -1.71 11.99
N GLU A 212 -14.02 -2.17 13.10
CA GLU A 212 -15.23 -2.98 13.04
C GLU A 212 -16.39 -2.24 12.34
N ASN A 213 -16.57 -0.95 12.66
CA ASN A 213 -17.56 -0.12 11.96
C ASN A 213 -17.25 0.05 10.47
N LEU A 214 -15.96 0.19 10.11
CA LEU A 214 -15.55 0.23 8.70
C LEU A 214 -15.91 -1.06 7.97
N ILE A 215 -15.68 -2.22 8.58
CA ILE A 215 -16.06 -3.53 8.04
C ILE A 215 -17.57 -3.59 7.78
N ASP A 216 -18.40 -3.15 8.73
CA ASP A 216 -19.85 -3.11 8.55
C ASP A 216 -20.27 -2.20 7.40
N MET A 217 -19.66 -1.02 7.28
CA MET A 217 -19.94 -0.07 6.18
C MET A 217 -19.57 -0.65 4.81
N LEU A 218 -18.38 -1.26 4.68
CA LEU A 218 -17.91 -1.86 3.43
C LEU A 218 -18.78 -3.05 3.01
N ARG A 219 -19.14 -3.91 3.97
CA ARG A 219 -20.09 -5.01 3.76
C ARG A 219 -21.42 -4.50 3.25
N GLY A 220 -21.97 -3.46 3.88
CA GLY A 220 -23.22 -2.83 3.46
C GLY A 220 -23.13 -2.23 2.06
N ALA A 221 -22.01 -1.59 1.72
CA ALA A 221 -21.79 -1.01 0.40
C ALA A 221 -21.73 -2.08 -0.71
N LEU A 222 -21.08 -3.22 -0.45
CA LEU A 222 -21.03 -4.34 -1.41
C LEU A 222 -22.41 -4.96 -1.63
N ALA A 223 -23.17 -5.18 -0.56
CA ALA A 223 -24.47 -5.86 -0.58
C ALA A 223 -25.66 -4.91 -0.83
N ALA A 224 -25.43 -3.61 -1.02
CA ALA A 224 -26.49 -2.64 -1.20
C ALA A 224 -27.45 -3.06 -2.34
N PRO A 225 -28.76 -2.85 -2.22
CA PRO A 225 -29.69 -3.11 -3.31
C PRO A 225 -29.32 -2.25 -4.53
N ILE A 226 -29.70 -2.73 -5.71
CA ILE A 226 -29.51 -2.02 -6.97
C ILE A 226 -30.82 -1.28 -7.29
N SER A 227 -30.72 0.04 -7.50
CA SER A 227 -31.90 0.83 -7.90
C SER A 227 -32.31 0.52 -9.33
N GLU A 228 -33.56 0.82 -9.67
CA GLU A 228 -34.06 0.65 -11.03
C GLU A 228 -33.25 1.50 -12.04
N GLU A 229 -32.83 2.70 -11.66
CA GLU A 229 -32.03 3.58 -12.51
C GLU A 229 -30.68 2.91 -12.88
N VAL A 230 -30.03 2.27 -11.94
CA VAL A 230 -28.76 1.54 -12.17
C VAL A 230 -29.04 0.29 -13.01
N ALA A 231 -30.06 -0.50 -12.68
CA ALA A 231 -30.42 -1.71 -13.42
C ALA A 231 -30.71 -1.40 -14.89
N ASN A 232 -31.45 -0.33 -15.18
CA ASN A 232 -31.80 0.13 -16.53
C ASN A 232 -30.56 0.59 -17.34
N ARG A 233 -29.47 1.05 -16.65
CA ARG A 233 -28.23 1.46 -17.33
C ARG A 233 -27.28 0.31 -17.63
N ILE A 234 -27.39 -0.82 -16.95
CA ILE A 234 -26.59 -2.02 -17.25
C ILE A 234 -26.98 -2.63 -18.60
N THR A 235 -28.26 -2.58 -18.96
CA THR A 235 -28.80 -3.19 -20.18
C THR A 235 -28.66 -2.30 -21.42
N LYS A 236 -28.36 -1.01 -21.26
CA LYS A 236 -28.18 -0.09 -22.39
C LYS A 236 -26.71 -0.14 -22.86
N PRO A 237 -26.45 -0.32 -24.17
CA PRO A 237 -25.10 -0.19 -24.70
C PRO A 237 -24.56 1.21 -24.42
N ILE A 238 -23.31 1.28 -23.97
CA ILE A 238 -22.62 2.56 -23.79
C ILE A 238 -22.49 3.20 -25.17
N PRO A 239 -23.06 4.42 -25.42
CA PRO A 239 -22.92 5.06 -26.71
C PRO A 239 -21.41 5.29 -27.00
N PRO A 240 -20.96 5.00 -28.23
CA PRO A 240 -19.58 5.28 -28.60
C PRO A 240 -19.34 6.79 -28.56
N SER A 241 -18.39 7.21 -27.74
CA SER A 241 -17.93 8.59 -27.51
C SER A 241 -18.70 9.41 -26.47
N GLY A 242 -18.04 9.56 -25.37
CA GLY A 242 -17.91 10.55 -24.35
C GLY A 242 -18.56 11.93 -24.48
N LYS A 243 -19.86 12.02 -24.69
CA LYS A 243 -20.61 13.21 -24.27
C LYS A 243 -21.40 12.85 -23.03
N LEU A 244 -20.91 13.36 -21.89
CA LEU A 244 -21.69 13.40 -20.66
C LEU A 244 -22.92 14.29 -20.96
N VAL A 245 -24.05 13.68 -21.26
CA VAL A 245 -25.33 14.42 -21.29
C VAL A 245 -25.76 14.55 -19.84
N ILE A 246 -25.51 15.71 -19.27
CA ILE A 246 -26.13 16.14 -18.02
C ILE A 246 -27.46 16.71 -18.44
N ASP A 247 -28.51 15.88 -18.42
CA ASP A 247 -29.87 16.35 -18.50
C ASP A 247 -30.17 17.13 -17.22
N GLY A 248 -30.50 18.44 -17.38
CA GLY A 248 -30.85 19.38 -16.32
C GLY A 248 -32.27 19.13 -15.76
#